data_9140294f890d4d1ae45ec481415fe3ca
#
_entry.id   9140294f890d4d1ae45ec481415fe3ca
#
_cell.length_a   1.000
_cell.length_b   1.000
_cell.length_c   1.000
_cell.angle_alpha   90.00
_cell.angle_beta   90.00
_cell.angle_gamma   90.00
#
_symmetry.space_group_name_H-M   'P 1'
#
loop_
_entity.id
_entity.type
_entity.pdbx_description
1 polymer ?
#
loop_
_entity_poly.entity_id
_entity_poly.type
_entity_poly.pdbx_seq_one_letter_code
_entity_poly.pdbx_strand_id
1 'polypeptide(L)'
;MKPTIVCFSHLRWNFTFQRPNHLMSHFARERRVFYIEEPILGASTSTIEVEVIGDGLTVCTPHLIDDSRWRAESEQARLIRAFLLEQGVENPLLWFYTPMALPLAEGIRSSAVVYDCMDELSMFLGAPPELMAREQELMTRA
;
A
#
# COMPACT_ATOMS: atom_id res chain seq x y z
N MET A 1 -7.61 14.77 16.34
CA MET A 1 -7.35 13.35 16.01
C MET A 1 -6.42 13.27 14.80
N LYS A 2 -5.39 12.42 14.88
CA LYS A 2 -4.46 12.26 13.77
C LYS A 2 -5.05 11.36 12.69
N PRO A 3 -4.80 11.63 11.41
CA PRO A 3 -5.37 10.83 10.34
C PRO A 3 -4.81 9.40 10.33
N THR A 4 -5.62 8.47 9.88
CA THR A 4 -5.17 7.10 9.62
C THR A 4 -4.14 7.14 8.49
N ILE A 5 -3.10 6.30 8.60
CA ILE A 5 -2.12 6.12 7.54
C ILE A 5 -2.46 4.84 6.78
N VAL A 6 -2.52 4.94 5.44
CA VAL A 6 -2.56 3.79 4.56
C VAL A 6 -1.23 3.76 3.82
N CYS A 7 -0.43 2.75 4.13
CA CYS A 7 0.94 2.62 3.63
C CYS A 7 1.00 1.53 2.56
N PHE A 8 1.47 1.88 1.37
CA PHE A 8 1.66 0.93 0.26
C PHE A 8 3.15 0.61 0.15
N SER A 9 3.50 -0.66 0.32
CA SER A 9 4.90 -1.06 0.30
C SER A 9 5.15 -2.24 -0.63
N HIS A 10 6.35 -2.27 -1.20
CA HIS A 10 6.87 -3.39 -1.98
C HIS A 10 7.58 -4.41 -1.09
N LEU A 11 7.71 -4.13 0.21
CA LEU A 11 8.38 -5.01 1.16
C LEU A 11 7.35 -5.75 2.01
N ARG A 12 7.56 -7.05 2.22
CA ARG A 12 6.74 -7.82 3.16
C ARG A 12 7.08 -7.42 4.58
N TRP A 13 6.06 -7.24 5.41
CA TRP A 13 6.26 -6.84 6.80
C TRP A 13 7.17 -7.83 7.56
N ASN A 14 6.97 -9.11 7.32
CA ASN A 14 7.67 -10.17 8.05
C ASN A 14 8.99 -10.60 7.42
N PHE A 15 9.44 -9.93 6.36
CA PHE A 15 10.65 -10.36 5.66
C PHE A 15 11.92 -9.99 6.43
N THR A 16 12.18 -8.69 6.56
CA THR A 16 13.28 -8.18 7.38
C THR A 16 12.80 -6.90 8.03
N PHE A 17 13.34 -6.59 9.23
CA PHE A 17 12.98 -5.37 9.92
C PHE A 17 13.77 -4.20 9.34
N GLN A 18 13.08 -3.35 8.60
CA GLN A 18 13.67 -2.22 7.87
C GLN A 18 12.94 -0.92 8.22
N ARG A 19 13.27 0.16 7.48
CA ARG A 19 12.69 1.48 7.73
C ARG A 19 11.16 1.49 7.79
N PRO A 20 10.41 0.84 6.86
CA PRO A 20 8.96 0.83 6.98
C PRO A 20 8.45 0.25 8.29
N ASN A 21 9.09 -0.82 8.78
CA ASN A 21 8.71 -1.43 10.05
C ASN A 21 8.89 -0.45 11.21
N HIS A 22 10.01 0.24 11.24
CA HIS A 22 10.31 1.22 12.30
C HIS A 22 9.34 2.39 12.27
N LEU A 23 9.15 3.01 11.09
CA LEU A 23 8.31 4.18 10.96
C LEU A 23 6.84 3.86 11.23
N MET A 24 6.33 2.79 10.62
CA MET A 24 4.91 2.46 10.75
C MET A 24 4.58 2.01 12.17
N SER A 25 5.47 1.28 12.82
CA SER A 25 5.29 0.91 14.23
C SER A 25 5.27 2.15 15.14
N HIS A 26 6.11 3.14 14.83
CA HIS A 26 6.12 4.39 15.58
C HIS A 26 4.83 5.17 15.40
N PHE A 27 4.37 5.33 14.16
CA PHE A 27 3.12 6.05 13.88
C PHE A 27 1.91 5.36 14.49
N ALA A 28 1.91 4.03 14.56
CA ALA A 28 0.80 3.26 15.10
C ALA A 28 0.55 3.52 16.58
N ARG A 29 1.49 4.15 17.29
CA ARG A 29 1.30 4.54 18.69
C ARG A 29 0.24 5.63 18.85
N GLU A 30 0.01 6.43 17.82
CA GLU A 30 -0.86 7.60 17.90
C GLU A 30 -2.03 7.58 16.94
N ARG A 31 -2.03 6.66 15.96
CA ARG A 31 -3.07 6.57 14.92
C ARG A 31 -3.14 5.16 14.38
N ARG A 32 -4.22 4.85 13.66
CA ARG A 32 -4.31 3.58 12.96
C ARG A 32 -3.40 3.59 11.75
N VAL A 33 -2.72 2.48 11.50
CA VAL A 33 -1.87 2.28 10.33
C VAL A 33 -2.27 0.99 9.65
N PHE A 34 -2.57 1.07 8.36
CA PHE A 34 -2.82 -0.09 7.51
C PHE A 34 -1.64 -0.22 6.55
N TYR A 35 -0.89 -1.30 6.70
CA TYR A 35 0.29 -1.58 5.86
C TYR A 35 -0.15 -2.55 4.77
N ILE A 36 -0.22 -2.05 3.53
CA ILE A 36 -0.69 -2.83 2.37
C ILE A 36 0.50 -3.40 1.65
N GLU A 37 0.61 -4.73 1.63
CA GLU A 37 1.67 -5.44 0.92
C GLU A 37 1.29 -5.66 -0.54
N GLU A 38 2.28 -6.03 -1.36
CA GLU A 38 2.01 -6.43 -2.73
C GLU A 38 1.16 -7.70 -2.74
N PRO A 39 0.32 -7.89 -3.78
CA PRO A 39 -0.59 -9.02 -3.80
C PRO A 39 0.11 -10.34 -4.01
N ILE A 40 -0.55 -11.40 -3.55
CA ILE A 40 -0.20 -12.78 -3.87
C ILE A 40 -1.20 -13.26 -4.90
N LEU A 41 -0.71 -13.72 -6.04
CA LEU A 41 -1.57 -14.14 -7.16
C LEU A 41 -1.84 -15.64 -7.12
N GLY A 42 -2.87 -16.08 -7.82
CA GLY A 42 -3.21 -17.49 -7.94
C GLY A 42 -4.09 -18.04 -6.83
N ALA A 43 -4.75 -17.16 -6.09
CA ALA A 43 -5.71 -17.59 -5.06
C ALA A 43 -6.98 -18.16 -5.69
N SER A 44 -7.70 -18.99 -4.95
CA SER A 44 -8.99 -19.51 -5.38
C SER A 44 -10.11 -18.47 -5.24
N THR A 45 -9.94 -17.50 -4.35
CA THR A 45 -10.88 -16.41 -4.12
C THR A 45 -10.08 -15.14 -3.85
N SER A 46 -10.54 -14.02 -4.43
CA SER A 46 -9.88 -12.74 -4.19
C SER A 46 -10.32 -12.18 -2.85
N THR A 47 -9.36 -12.03 -1.94
CA THR A 47 -9.61 -11.55 -0.57
C THR A 47 -8.44 -10.71 -0.09
N ILE A 48 -8.61 -10.07 1.07
CA ILE A 48 -7.50 -9.42 1.77
C ILE A 48 -7.26 -10.19 3.06
N GLU A 49 -6.07 -10.72 3.21
CA GLU A 49 -5.62 -11.33 4.44
C GLU A 49 -5.20 -10.22 5.41
N VAL A 50 -5.69 -10.27 6.63
CA VAL A 50 -5.49 -9.23 7.63
C VAL A 50 -4.80 -9.81 8.85
N GLU A 51 -3.70 -9.18 9.26
CA GLU A 51 -2.98 -9.57 10.46
C GLU A 51 -2.78 -8.35 11.34
N VAL A 52 -3.33 -8.39 12.55
CA VAL A 52 -3.14 -7.32 13.54
C VAL A 52 -1.80 -7.56 14.24
N ILE A 53 -0.85 -6.63 14.04
CA ILE A 53 0.49 -6.77 14.61
C ILE A 53 0.54 -6.24 16.04
N GLY A 54 -0.24 -5.21 16.33
CA GLY A 54 -0.30 -4.61 17.66
C GLY A 54 -1.34 -3.52 17.67
N ASP A 55 -1.34 -2.71 18.72
CA ASP A 55 -2.29 -1.61 18.83
C ASP A 55 -2.09 -0.64 17.67
N GLY A 56 -3.10 -0.50 16.84
CA GLY A 56 -3.12 0.45 15.76
C GLY A 56 -2.47 0.02 14.46
N LEU A 57 -1.75 -1.10 14.41
CA LEU A 57 -1.06 -1.55 13.19
C LEU A 57 -1.65 -2.84 12.66
N THR A 58 -2.08 -2.80 11.41
CA THR A 58 -2.66 -3.94 10.71
C THR A 58 -1.95 -4.12 9.37
N VAL A 59 -1.50 -5.35 9.10
CA VAL A 59 -0.88 -5.71 7.82
C VAL A 59 -1.94 -6.36 6.94
N CYS A 60 -2.06 -5.87 5.71
CA CYS A 60 -3.07 -6.31 4.75
C CYS A 60 -2.36 -6.87 3.52
N THR A 61 -2.64 -8.13 3.20
CA THR A 61 -2.06 -8.80 2.04
C THR A 61 -3.18 -9.21 1.09
N PRO A 62 -3.33 -8.55 -0.07
CA PRO A 62 -4.33 -8.97 -1.05
C PRO A 62 -3.95 -10.32 -1.65
N HIS A 63 -4.93 -11.21 -1.75
CA HIS A 63 -4.82 -12.47 -2.47
C HIS A 63 -5.77 -12.41 -3.65
N LEU A 64 -5.25 -12.54 -4.86
CA LEU A 64 -6.01 -12.32 -6.08
C LEU A 64 -6.08 -13.59 -6.92
N ILE A 65 -7.23 -13.80 -7.56
CA ILE A 65 -7.47 -14.94 -8.45
C ILE A 65 -6.70 -14.76 -9.75
N ASP A 66 -6.77 -13.56 -10.31
CA ASP A 66 -6.31 -13.27 -11.67
C ASP A 66 -4.82 -12.91 -11.65
N ASP A 67 -4.05 -13.54 -12.54
CA ASP A 67 -2.64 -13.23 -12.73
C ASP A 67 -2.42 -12.21 -13.84
N SER A 68 -3.47 -11.78 -14.53
CA SER A 68 -3.39 -10.69 -15.49
C SER A 68 -3.10 -9.40 -14.76
N ARG A 69 -1.99 -8.74 -15.08
CA ARG A 69 -1.53 -7.56 -14.36
C ARG A 69 -2.59 -6.46 -14.29
N TRP A 70 -3.24 -6.17 -15.42
CA TRP A 70 -4.25 -5.12 -15.48
C TRP A 70 -5.46 -5.43 -14.61
N ARG A 71 -5.97 -6.66 -14.73
CA ARG A 71 -7.13 -7.08 -13.92
C ARG A 71 -6.78 -7.16 -12.45
N ALA A 72 -5.58 -7.64 -12.14
CA ALA A 72 -5.11 -7.73 -10.77
C ALA A 72 -5.08 -6.35 -10.11
N GLU A 73 -4.59 -5.33 -10.82
CA GLU A 73 -4.57 -3.96 -10.28
C GLU A 73 -5.98 -3.42 -10.03
N SER A 74 -6.89 -3.59 -10.98
CA SER A 74 -8.27 -3.15 -10.84
C SER A 74 -8.99 -3.83 -9.69
N GLU A 75 -8.85 -5.14 -9.60
CA GLU A 75 -9.46 -5.92 -8.54
C GLU A 75 -8.87 -5.59 -7.18
N GLN A 76 -7.55 -5.43 -7.12
CA GLN A 76 -6.86 -5.06 -5.91
C GLN A 76 -7.32 -3.69 -5.40
N ALA A 77 -7.43 -2.71 -6.29
CA ALA A 77 -7.91 -1.38 -5.94
C ALA A 77 -9.32 -1.44 -5.35
N ARG A 78 -10.20 -2.24 -5.96
CA ARG A 78 -11.56 -2.43 -5.48
C ARG A 78 -11.60 -3.06 -4.09
N LEU A 79 -10.81 -4.10 -3.89
CA LEU A 79 -10.74 -4.79 -2.59
C LEU A 79 -10.22 -3.87 -1.49
N ILE A 80 -9.15 -3.13 -1.77
CA ILE A 80 -8.57 -2.21 -0.80
C ILE A 80 -9.57 -1.13 -0.43
N ARG A 81 -10.22 -0.53 -1.43
CA ARG A 81 -11.21 0.53 -1.18
C ARG A 81 -12.37 0.02 -0.34
N ALA A 82 -12.90 -1.16 -0.67
CA ALA A 82 -13.98 -1.76 0.10
C ALA A 82 -13.55 -2.06 1.54
N PHE A 83 -12.35 -2.59 1.72
CA PHE A 83 -11.81 -2.88 3.04
C PHE A 83 -11.68 -1.61 3.89
N LEU A 84 -11.15 -0.54 3.31
CA LEU A 84 -10.98 0.71 4.03
C LEU A 84 -12.32 1.32 4.42
N LEU A 85 -13.33 1.20 3.56
CA LEU A 85 -14.69 1.65 3.89
C LEU A 85 -15.25 0.87 5.07
N GLU A 86 -15.07 -0.45 5.09
CA GLU A 86 -15.51 -1.29 6.22
C GLU A 86 -14.83 -0.91 7.52
N GLN A 87 -13.57 -0.48 7.44
CA GLN A 87 -12.81 -0.07 8.62
C GLN A 87 -13.10 1.37 9.04
N GLY A 88 -13.99 2.06 8.34
CA GLY A 88 -14.35 3.44 8.66
C GLY A 88 -13.25 4.43 8.39
N VAL A 89 -12.38 4.15 7.43
CA VAL A 89 -11.26 5.03 7.10
C VAL A 89 -11.75 6.15 6.19
N GLU A 90 -11.58 7.39 6.63
CA GLU A 90 -11.95 8.58 5.87
C GLU A 90 -10.75 9.51 5.75
N ASN A 91 -10.48 10.00 4.55
CA ASN A 91 -9.42 10.95 4.26
C ASN A 91 -8.08 10.55 4.89
N PRO A 92 -7.58 9.32 4.63
CA PRO A 92 -6.32 8.91 5.21
C PRO A 92 -5.14 9.67 4.63
N LEU A 93 -4.02 9.64 5.34
CA LEU A 93 -2.74 10.01 4.78
C LEU A 93 -2.23 8.81 3.99
N LEU A 94 -1.97 8.99 2.69
CA LEU A 94 -1.44 7.94 1.84
C LEU A 94 0.09 8.01 1.84
N TRP A 95 0.71 6.89 2.22
CA TRP A 95 2.17 6.81 2.32
C TRP A 95 2.67 5.73 1.37
N PHE A 96 3.51 6.13 0.42
CA PHE A 96 4.00 5.21 -0.61
C PHE A 96 5.47 4.93 -0.43
N TYR A 97 5.82 3.65 -0.40
CA TYR A 97 7.19 3.18 -0.56
C TYR A 97 7.45 2.69 -1.98
N THR A 98 6.40 2.48 -2.77
CA THR A 98 6.52 2.07 -4.15
C THR A 98 5.57 2.87 -5.05
N PRO A 99 6.08 3.47 -6.15
CA PRO A 99 5.20 4.14 -7.12
C PRO A 99 4.25 3.18 -7.83
N MET A 100 4.56 1.90 -7.85
CA MET A 100 3.73 0.90 -8.53
C MET A 100 2.34 0.78 -7.91
N ALA A 101 2.20 1.19 -6.65
CA ALA A 101 0.91 1.15 -5.96
C ALA A 101 0.01 2.36 -6.27
N LEU A 102 0.50 3.35 -7.01
CA LEU A 102 -0.27 4.57 -7.26
C LEU A 102 -1.68 4.30 -7.83
N PRO A 103 -1.88 3.38 -8.80
CA PRO A 103 -3.22 3.09 -9.30
C PRO A 103 -4.16 2.53 -8.23
N LEU A 104 -3.63 1.92 -7.17
CA LEU A 104 -4.45 1.36 -6.10
C LEU A 104 -5.10 2.43 -5.25
N ALA A 105 -4.59 3.65 -5.31
CA ALA A 105 -5.14 4.79 -4.57
C ALA A 105 -6.21 5.55 -5.33
N GLU A 106 -6.51 5.15 -6.58
CA GLU A 106 -7.56 5.80 -7.36
C GLU A 106 -8.90 5.67 -6.63
N GLY A 107 -9.59 6.79 -6.52
CA GLY A 107 -10.88 6.84 -5.84
C GLY A 107 -10.78 6.96 -4.32
N ILE A 108 -9.58 6.95 -3.75
CA ILE A 108 -9.41 7.20 -2.32
C ILE A 108 -9.14 8.69 -2.11
N ARG A 109 -10.06 9.35 -1.41
CA ARG A 109 -9.85 10.75 -1.02
C ARG A 109 -8.88 10.76 0.15
N SER A 110 -7.80 11.54 0.03
CA SER A 110 -6.74 11.56 1.03
C SER A 110 -6.56 12.94 1.64
N SER A 111 -6.05 12.97 2.87
CA SER A 111 -5.69 14.23 3.52
C SER A 111 -4.34 14.74 3.02
N ALA A 112 -3.43 13.83 2.69
CA ALA A 112 -2.12 14.15 2.15
C ALA A 112 -1.52 12.91 1.51
N VAL A 113 -0.50 13.11 0.68
CA VAL A 113 0.25 12.03 0.02
C VAL A 113 1.72 12.20 0.34
N VAL A 114 2.36 11.14 0.82
CA VAL A 114 3.78 11.09 1.12
C VAL A 114 4.43 10.01 0.27
N TYR A 115 5.57 10.33 -0.33
CA TYR A 115 6.40 9.35 -1.01
C TYR A 115 7.74 9.29 -0.29
N ASP A 116 8.01 8.15 0.37
CA ASP A 116 9.28 7.90 1.04
C ASP A 116 10.15 7.05 0.12
N CYS A 117 10.98 7.71 -0.67
CA CYS A 117 11.84 7.07 -1.66
C CYS A 117 13.07 6.48 -0.96
N MET A 118 12.92 5.24 -0.44
CA MET A 118 14.03 4.53 0.20
C MET A 118 15.08 4.07 -0.81
N ASP A 119 14.59 3.55 -1.94
CA ASP A 119 15.41 2.98 -2.99
C ASP A 119 14.99 3.59 -4.31
N GLU A 120 15.98 3.78 -5.21
CA GLU A 120 15.67 4.25 -6.56
C GLU A 120 15.24 3.05 -7.42
N LEU A 121 14.01 2.61 -7.23
CA LEU A 121 13.49 1.38 -7.85
C LEU A 121 13.56 1.40 -9.37
N SER A 122 13.42 2.58 -9.98
CA SER A 122 13.48 2.74 -11.45
C SER A 122 14.85 2.43 -12.00
N MET A 123 15.90 2.48 -11.17
CA MET A 123 17.27 2.18 -11.58
C MET A 123 17.62 0.70 -11.48
N PHE A 124 16.75 -0.11 -10.90
CA PHE A 124 17.01 -1.53 -10.76
C PHE A 124 16.82 -2.24 -12.09
N LEU A 125 17.73 -3.16 -12.38
CA LEU A 125 17.62 -4.02 -13.57
C LEU A 125 16.32 -4.83 -13.49
N GLY A 126 15.54 -4.79 -14.57
CA GLY A 126 14.26 -5.49 -14.59
C GLY A 126 13.09 -4.71 -14.03
N ALA A 127 13.28 -3.44 -13.66
CA ALA A 127 12.19 -2.59 -13.22
C ALA A 127 11.14 -2.45 -14.33
N PRO A 128 9.82 -2.49 -14.00
CA PRO A 128 8.77 -2.33 -15.02
C PRO A 128 8.85 -0.96 -15.69
N PRO A 129 8.55 -0.87 -17.00
CA PRO A 129 8.58 0.44 -17.70
C PRO A 129 7.67 1.49 -17.07
N GLU A 130 6.55 1.06 -16.49
CA GLU A 130 5.58 1.96 -15.85
C GLU A 130 6.10 2.60 -14.56
N LEU A 131 7.15 2.02 -13.96
CA LEU A 131 7.64 2.46 -12.67
C LEU A 131 8.09 3.93 -12.72
N MET A 132 8.86 4.30 -13.74
CA MET A 132 9.34 5.67 -13.87
C MET A 132 8.20 6.66 -14.04
N ALA A 133 7.23 6.34 -14.90
CA ALA A 133 6.07 7.21 -15.13
C ALA A 133 5.24 7.38 -13.87
N ARG A 134 5.01 6.30 -13.14
CA ARG A 134 4.26 6.34 -11.89
C ARG A 134 5.01 7.11 -10.81
N GLU A 135 6.34 6.99 -10.77
CA GLU A 135 7.16 7.75 -9.83
C GLU A 135 7.05 9.25 -10.09
N GLN A 136 7.12 9.66 -11.34
CA GLN A 136 6.99 11.08 -11.70
C GLN A 136 5.61 11.62 -11.30
N GLU A 137 4.56 10.86 -11.56
CA GLU A 137 3.21 11.25 -11.17
C GLU A 137 3.07 11.35 -9.65
N LEU A 138 3.62 10.37 -8.93
CA LEU A 138 3.58 10.36 -7.47
C LEU A 138 4.32 11.55 -6.87
N MET A 139 5.47 11.91 -7.42
CA MET A 139 6.24 13.08 -6.97
C MET A 139 5.45 14.37 -7.17
N THR A 140 4.61 14.43 -8.21
CA THR A 140 3.77 15.59 -8.45
C THR A 140 2.65 15.71 -7.41
N ARG A 141 2.13 14.58 -6.94
CA ARG A 141 1.03 14.56 -5.96
C ARG A 141 1.51 14.71 -4.52
N ALA A 142 2.72 14.28 -4.24
CA ALA A 142 3.25 14.26 -2.88
C ALA A 142 3.58 15.65 -2.33
#